data_67db674e1ff390ee1f1ba2f6430dd20d
#
_entry.id   67db674e1ff390ee1f1ba2f6430dd20d
#
_cell.length_a   1.000
_cell.length_b   1.000
_cell.length_c   1.000
_cell.angle_alpha   90.00
_cell.angle_beta   90.00
_cell.angle_gamma   90.00
#
_symmetry.space_group_name_H-M   'P 1'
#
loop_
_entity.id
_entity.type
_entity.pdbx_description
1 polymer ?
#
loop_
_entity_poly.entity_id
_entity_poly.type
_entity_poly.pdbx_seq_one_letter_code
_entity_poly.pdbx_strand_id
1 'polypeptide(L)'
;FRSAKGVYPYFRTINSHQDTEVMMDGKKVLMFGSNAYMGLTYDKRIIDASIAATEKYGTGCAGSRFLNGTLDIHVELEKELAEFVGKDEALCFSTGFTVNEGIIPAVVGRGDYIICDDRDHASIVDGRRLAFATQLKYKHNDMEALEKELQKCEPDAVKLIVVDGVFSMEGDLAKIGRASCR
;
A
#
# COMPACT_ATOMS: atom_id res chain seq x y z
N PHE A 1 -25.82 -4.87 -17.60
CA PHE A 1 -26.87 -5.75 -17.03
C PHE A 1 -27.12 -5.46 -15.53
N ARG A 2 -26.08 -5.36 -14.67
CA ARG A 2 -26.24 -5.03 -13.24
C ARG A 2 -26.68 -3.59 -13.00
N SER A 3 -26.17 -2.63 -13.80
CA SER A 3 -26.56 -1.23 -13.74
C SER A 3 -28.05 -1.04 -14.05
N ALA A 4 -28.58 -1.73 -15.08
CA ALA A 4 -29.99 -1.68 -15.45
C ALA A 4 -30.95 -2.20 -14.36
N LYS A 5 -30.45 -3.01 -13.41
CA LYS A 5 -31.22 -3.53 -12.27
C LYS A 5 -31.03 -2.70 -10.98
N GLY A 6 -30.31 -1.58 -11.03
CA GLY A 6 -30.04 -0.73 -9.87
C GLY A 6 -29.15 -1.39 -8.79
N VAL A 7 -28.49 -2.49 -9.12
CA VAL A 7 -27.64 -3.23 -8.16
C VAL A 7 -26.13 -2.98 -8.34
N TYR A 8 -25.77 -1.89 -9.02
CA TYR A 8 -24.38 -1.51 -9.27
C TYR A 8 -24.07 -0.18 -8.56
N PRO A 9 -23.62 -0.22 -7.32
CA PRO A 9 -23.40 0.99 -6.49
C PRO A 9 -22.04 1.67 -6.72
N TYR A 10 -21.20 1.14 -7.63
CA TYR A 10 -19.83 1.57 -7.83
C TYR A 10 -19.66 2.64 -8.91
N PHE A 11 -18.51 3.30 -8.94
CA PHE A 11 -18.12 4.33 -9.91
C PHE A 11 -19.05 5.56 -9.93
N ARG A 12 -19.50 5.97 -8.74
CA ARG A 12 -20.28 7.20 -8.59
C ARG A 12 -19.38 8.40 -8.83
N THR A 13 -19.88 9.36 -9.61
CA THR A 13 -19.08 10.51 -10.04
C THR A 13 -19.09 11.62 -9.00
N ILE A 14 -17.89 12.09 -8.63
CA ILE A 14 -17.69 13.31 -7.83
C ILE A 14 -17.30 14.42 -8.80
N ASN A 15 -17.96 15.58 -8.71
CA ASN A 15 -17.73 16.74 -9.57
C ASN A 15 -17.37 18.01 -8.77
N SER A 16 -16.74 17.84 -7.63
CA SER A 16 -16.13 18.90 -6.80
C SER A 16 -14.70 18.52 -6.43
N HIS A 17 -13.98 19.42 -5.74
CA HIS A 17 -12.76 19.04 -5.03
C HIS A 17 -13.07 17.95 -3.98
N GLN A 18 -12.05 17.19 -3.63
CA GLN A 18 -12.18 16.11 -2.64
C GLN A 18 -11.86 16.64 -1.25
N ASP A 19 -12.88 16.71 -0.40
CA ASP A 19 -12.82 17.21 0.96
C ASP A 19 -13.83 16.41 1.81
N THR A 20 -14.11 16.87 3.03
CA THR A 20 -15.12 16.30 3.93
C THR A 20 -16.54 16.36 3.35
N GLU A 21 -16.80 17.31 2.48
CA GLU A 21 -18.04 17.46 1.73
C GLU A 21 -17.76 17.47 0.23
N VAL A 22 -18.50 16.68 -0.53
CA VAL A 22 -18.34 16.59 -1.99
C VAL A 22 -19.68 16.68 -2.70
N MET A 23 -19.65 17.07 -3.98
CA MET A 23 -20.80 16.98 -4.86
C MET A 23 -20.80 15.64 -5.59
N MET A 24 -21.84 14.85 -5.39
CA MET A 24 -22.02 13.52 -5.98
C MET A 24 -23.43 13.40 -6.55
N ASP A 25 -23.53 13.08 -7.83
CA ASP A 25 -24.82 12.97 -8.55
C ASP A 25 -25.71 14.23 -8.36
N GLY A 26 -25.11 15.44 -8.37
CA GLY A 26 -25.79 16.72 -8.21
C GLY A 26 -26.24 17.05 -6.78
N LYS A 27 -25.83 16.27 -5.79
CA LYS A 27 -26.15 16.47 -4.37
C LYS A 27 -24.89 16.66 -3.55
N LYS A 28 -24.95 17.54 -2.55
CA LYS A 28 -23.92 17.70 -1.52
C LYS A 28 -24.02 16.54 -0.54
N VAL A 29 -22.93 15.81 -0.35
CA VAL A 29 -22.85 14.65 0.55
C VAL A 29 -21.60 14.71 1.42
N LEU A 30 -21.67 14.13 2.61
CA LEU A 30 -20.52 13.97 3.49
C LEU A 30 -19.67 12.76 3.02
N MET A 31 -18.36 12.95 2.98
CA MET A 31 -17.40 11.92 2.54
C MET A 31 -16.80 11.18 3.74
N PHE A 32 -17.31 10.01 4.04
CA PHE A 32 -16.77 9.11 5.06
C PHE A 32 -15.90 7.98 4.49
N GLY A 33 -15.88 7.79 3.17
CA GLY A 33 -15.16 6.73 2.48
C GLY A 33 -13.84 7.20 1.82
N SER A 34 -13.12 8.12 2.45
CA SER A 34 -11.89 8.70 1.90
C SER A 34 -10.63 8.07 2.51
N ASN A 35 -9.60 7.88 1.68
CA ASN A 35 -8.24 7.55 2.13
C ASN A 35 -7.38 8.79 2.43
N ALA A 36 -7.96 9.98 2.42
CA ALA A 36 -7.28 11.24 2.75
C ALA A 36 -7.13 11.42 4.27
N TYR A 37 -6.44 10.50 4.95
CA TYR A 37 -6.32 10.45 6.41
C TYR A 37 -5.82 11.74 7.04
N MET A 38 -4.95 12.47 6.37
CA MET A 38 -4.35 13.73 6.86
C MET A 38 -5.10 14.98 6.41
N GLY A 39 -6.17 14.85 5.61
CA GLY A 39 -6.94 15.99 5.10
C GLY A 39 -6.16 16.92 4.15
N LEU A 40 -5.08 16.44 3.53
CA LEU A 40 -4.16 17.25 2.72
C LEU A 40 -4.53 17.32 1.23
N THR A 41 -5.56 16.61 0.80
CA THR A 41 -5.92 16.49 -0.63
C THR A 41 -6.23 17.84 -1.30
N TYR A 42 -6.71 18.83 -0.54
CA TYR A 42 -7.05 20.18 -1.02
C TYR A 42 -6.25 21.27 -0.30
N ASP A 43 -5.10 20.95 0.28
CA ASP A 43 -4.25 21.96 0.91
C ASP A 43 -3.60 22.84 -0.16
N LYS A 44 -3.78 24.16 -0.03
CA LYS A 44 -3.27 25.14 -1.00
C LYS A 44 -1.76 25.08 -1.20
N ARG A 45 -1.00 24.79 -0.16
CA ARG A 45 0.47 24.68 -0.22
C ARG A 45 0.90 23.53 -1.13
N ILE A 46 0.19 22.41 -1.04
CA ILE A 46 0.43 21.21 -1.87
C ILE A 46 0.02 21.46 -3.31
N ILE A 47 -1.13 22.13 -3.51
CA ILE A 47 -1.59 22.49 -4.85
C ILE A 47 -0.56 23.41 -5.53
N ASP A 48 -0.10 24.46 -4.84
CA ASP A 48 0.87 25.41 -5.40
C ASP A 48 2.21 24.74 -5.73
N ALA A 49 2.70 23.86 -4.84
CA ALA A 49 3.92 23.07 -5.09
C ALA A 49 3.74 22.13 -6.30
N SER A 50 2.57 21.52 -6.45
CA SER A 50 2.26 20.65 -7.59
C SER A 50 2.22 21.42 -8.91
N ILE A 51 1.66 22.64 -8.91
CA ILE A 51 1.64 23.52 -10.08
C ILE A 51 3.08 23.91 -10.48
N ALA A 52 3.89 24.36 -9.51
CA ALA A 52 5.27 24.73 -9.74
C ALA A 52 6.12 23.55 -10.27
N ALA A 53 5.91 22.35 -9.72
CA ALA A 53 6.58 21.15 -10.21
C ALA A 53 6.13 20.80 -11.64
N THR A 54 4.85 20.95 -11.96
CA THR A 54 4.32 20.70 -13.30
C THR A 54 4.88 21.70 -14.31
N GLU A 55 5.02 22.97 -13.95
CA GLU A 55 5.66 24.00 -14.80
C GLU A 55 7.15 23.69 -15.06
N LYS A 56 7.86 23.20 -14.04
CA LYS A 56 9.30 22.88 -14.15
C LYS A 56 9.57 21.59 -14.92
N TYR A 57 8.81 20.53 -14.66
CA TYR A 57 9.13 19.16 -15.12
C TYR A 57 8.16 18.63 -16.19
N GLY A 58 7.06 19.30 -16.43
CA GLY A 58 5.96 18.79 -17.27
C GLY A 58 5.03 17.82 -16.50
N THR A 59 4.20 17.11 -17.23
CA THR A 59 3.11 16.29 -16.69
C THR A 59 3.51 14.85 -16.36
N GLY A 60 4.77 14.48 -16.56
CA GLY A 60 5.24 13.12 -16.29
C GLY A 60 6.68 12.89 -16.72
N CYS A 61 7.16 11.68 -16.44
CA CYS A 61 8.51 11.24 -16.80
C CYS A 61 8.50 10.50 -18.12
N ALA A 62 9.52 10.76 -18.96
CA ALA A 62 9.65 10.15 -20.29
C ALA A 62 10.12 8.69 -20.26
N GLY A 63 10.43 8.14 -19.09
CA GLY A 63 10.89 6.77 -18.94
C GLY A 63 10.81 6.27 -17.49
N SER A 64 11.23 5.01 -17.29
CA SER A 64 11.26 4.42 -15.96
C SER A 64 12.37 5.05 -15.10
N ARG A 65 12.19 4.99 -13.77
CA ARG A 65 13.19 5.43 -12.79
C ARG A 65 14.57 4.80 -13.01
N PHE A 66 14.58 3.55 -13.42
CA PHE A 66 15.81 2.76 -13.65
C PHE A 66 16.61 3.27 -14.85
N LEU A 67 15.99 3.80 -15.89
CA LEU A 67 16.65 4.23 -17.12
C LEU A 67 16.87 5.75 -17.16
N ASN A 68 15.84 6.51 -17.50
CA ASN A 68 15.90 7.93 -17.79
C ASN A 68 14.78 8.77 -17.20
N GLY A 69 14.02 8.20 -16.25
CA GLY A 69 12.87 8.85 -15.60
C GLY A 69 13.11 9.29 -14.15
N THR A 70 14.36 9.23 -13.64
CA THR A 70 14.69 9.74 -12.32
C THR A 70 14.96 11.24 -12.38
N LEU A 71 14.10 12.02 -11.75
CA LEU A 71 14.24 13.47 -11.58
C LEU A 71 14.90 13.78 -10.22
N ASP A 72 15.46 15.00 -10.10
CA ASP A 72 16.03 15.49 -8.84
C ASP A 72 15.02 15.47 -7.68
N ILE A 73 13.75 15.84 -7.93
CA ILE A 73 12.70 15.80 -6.91
C ILE A 73 12.40 14.39 -6.39
N HIS A 74 12.65 13.33 -7.17
CA HIS A 74 12.53 11.95 -6.65
C HIS A 74 13.61 11.66 -5.61
N VAL A 75 14.85 12.05 -5.92
CA VAL A 75 15.99 11.82 -5.03
C VAL A 75 15.85 12.64 -3.74
N GLU A 76 15.42 13.90 -3.87
CA GLU A 76 15.16 14.78 -2.74
C GLU A 76 14.04 14.24 -1.84
N LEU A 77 12.92 13.80 -2.42
CA LEU A 77 11.81 13.20 -1.68
C LEU A 77 12.26 11.94 -0.92
N GLU A 78 13.00 11.05 -1.57
CA GLU A 78 13.49 9.81 -0.94
C GLU A 78 14.43 10.12 0.24
N LYS A 79 15.31 11.12 0.09
CA LYS A 79 16.17 11.57 1.17
C LYS A 79 15.36 12.15 2.34
N GLU A 80 14.42 13.06 2.08
CA GLU A 80 13.58 13.64 3.13
C GLU A 80 12.71 12.58 3.83
N LEU A 81 12.18 11.60 3.10
CA LEU A 81 11.42 10.49 3.68
C LEU A 81 12.30 9.61 4.56
N ALA A 82 13.53 9.30 4.14
CA ALA A 82 14.47 8.53 4.94
C ALA A 82 14.79 9.26 6.26
N GLU A 83 15.09 10.55 6.20
CA GLU A 83 15.31 11.39 7.37
C GLU A 83 14.08 11.42 8.30
N PHE A 84 12.88 11.61 7.73
CA PHE A 84 11.63 11.68 8.50
C PHE A 84 11.33 10.39 9.26
N VAL A 85 11.58 9.23 8.67
CA VAL A 85 11.33 7.93 9.32
C VAL A 85 12.55 7.38 10.09
N GLY A 86 13.68 8.12 10.11
CA GLY A 86 14.90 7.72 10.79
C GLY A 86 15.57 6.48 10.21
N LYS A 87 15.62 6.40 8.88
CA LYS A 87 16.27 5.32 8.13
C LYS A 87 17.38 5.89 7.25
N ASP A 88 18.32 5.03 6.85
CA ASP A 88 19.45 5.43 6.01
C ASP A 88 19.00 5.78 4.59
N GLU A 89 18.02 5.05 4.07
CA GLU A 89 17.54 5.16 2.68
C GLU A 89 16.02 4.97 2.62
N ALA A 90 15.40 5.53 1.58
CA ALA A 90 14.02 5.28 1.20
C ALA A 90 13.90 5.07 -0.30
N LEU A 91 12.92 4.28 -0.71
CA LEU A 91 12.55 4.09 -2.12
C LEU A 91 11.06 4.38 -2.30
N CYS A 92 10.76 5.32 -3.18
CA CYS A 92 9.40 5.76 -3.44
C CYS A 92 8.76 4.99 -4.60
N PHE A 93 7.56 4.48 -4.37
CA PHE A 93 6.71 3.86 -5.38
C PHE A 93 5.47 4.73 -5.64
N SER A 94 4.85 4.55 -6.80
CA SER A 94 3.68 5.34 -7.19
C SER A 94 2.44 5.08 -6.34
N THR A 95 2.31 3.88 -5.76
CA THR A 95 1.20 3.50 -4.87
C THR A 95 1.65 2.50 -3.82
N GLY A 96 0.93 2.42 -2.68
CA GLY A 96 1.13 1.36 -1.69
C GLY A 96 0.89 -0.06 -2.24
N PHE A 97 0.03 -0.19 -3.25
CA PHE A 97 -0.18 -1.46 -3.95
C PHE A 97 1.11 -1.94 -4.62
N THR A 98 1.75 -1.06 -5.41
CA THR A 98 3.02 -1.37 -6.10
C THR A 98 4.20 -1.54 -5.14
N VAL A 99 4.15 -0.94 -3.94
CA VAL A 99 5.13 -1.22 -2.88
C VAL A 99 5.14 -2.70 -2.53
N ASN A 100 3.97 -3.28 -2.22
CA ASN A 100 3.87 -4.69 -1.85
C ASN A 100 4.22 -5.63 -3.01
N GLU A 101 3.83 -5.28 -4.25
CA GLU A 101 4.21 -6.05 -5.45
C GLU A 101 5.72 -6.00 -5.73
N GLY A 102 6.40 -4.91 -5.38
CA GLY A 102 7.84 -4.76 -5.57
C GLY A 102 8.66 -5.38 -4.44
N ILE A 103 8.31 -5.11 -3.18
CA ILE A 103 9.13 -5.49 -2.01
C ILE A 103 9.01 -6.98 -1.70
N ILE A 104 7.80 -7.54 -1.65
CA ILE A 104 7.59 -8.92 -1.22
C ILE A 104 8.40 -9.91 -2.07
N PRO A 105 8.31 -9.90 -3.42
CA PRO A 105 9.11 -10.82 -4.23
C PRO A 105 10.60 -10.49 -4.28
N ALA A 106 11.02 -9.27 -3.89
CA ALA A 106 12.43 -8.89 -3.89
C ALA A 106 13.22 -9.43 -2.69
N VAL A 107 12.56 -9.71 -1.57
CA VAL A 107 13.22 -10.11 -0.31
C VAL A 107 13.16 -11.60 -0.03
N VAL A 108 12.44 -12.38 -0.83
CA VAL A 108 12.35 -13.85 -0.70
C VAL A 108 12.40 -14.53 -2.07
N GLY A 109 12.93 -15.77 -2.08
CA GLY A 109 13.13 -16.53 -3.31
C GLY A 109 12.72 -18.00 -3.20
N ARG A 110 13.27 -18.82 -4.11
CA ARG A 110 13.03 -20.27 -4.08
C ARG A 110 13.64 -20.87 -2.82
N GLY A 111 12.88 -21.67 -2.11
CA GLY A 111 13.27 -22.30 -0.85
C GLY A 111 12.89 -21.51 0.40
N ASP A 112 12.48 -20.25 0.24
CA ASP A 112 11.99 -19.39 1.32
C ASP A 112 10.47 -19.52 1.53
N TYR A 113 9.99 -18.89 2.59
CA TYR A 113 8.56 -18.91 2.96
C TYR A 113 8.01 -17.49 3.11
N ILE A 114 6.77 -17.30 2.66
CA ILE A 114 5.94 -16.13 2.96
C ILE A 114 4.76 -16.60 3.79
N ILE A 115 4.56 -16.00 4.96
CA ILE A 115 3.50 -16.36 5.90
C ILE A 115 2.60 -15.14 6.09
N CYS A 116 1.34 -15.25 5.69
CA CYS A 116 0.40 -14.14 5.63
C CYS A 116 -0.84 -14.42 6.49
N ASP A 117 -1.40 -13.35 7.06
CA ASP A 117 -2.74 -13.38 7.62
C ASP A 117 -3.78 -13.63 6.51
N ASP A 118 -4.89 -14.29 6.80
CA ASP A 118 -5.91 -14.61 5.80
C ASP A 118 -6.79 -13.39 5.43
N ARG A 119 -6.65 -12.27 6.15
CA ARG A 119 -7.35 -11.00 5.93
C ARG A 119 -6.47 -9.88 5.38
N ASP A 120 -5.24 -10.18 5.05
CA ASP A 120 -4.34 -9.19 4.47
C ASP A 120 -4.90 -8.54 3.20
N HIS A 121 -4.52 -7.27 3.00
CA HIS A 121 -4.94 -6.48 1.85
C HIS A 121 -4.60 -7.16 0.51
N ALA A 122 -5.41 -6.91 -0.51
CA ALA A 122 -5.24 -7.48 -1.85
C ALA A 122 -3.83 -7.30 -2.42
N SER A 123 -3.16 -6.18 -2.15
CA SER A 123 -1.79 -5.92 -2.61
C SER A 123 -0.75 -6.87 -2.00
N ILE A 124 -0.93 -7.29 -0.74
CA ILE A 124 -0.08 -8.32 -0.11
C ILE A 124 -0.36 -9.68 -0.77
N VAL A 125 -1.62 -9.98 -1.03
CA VAL A 125 -2.02 -11.21 -1.73
C VAL A 125 -1.39 -11.27 -3.13
N ASP A 126 -1.39 -10.18 -3.88
CA ASP A 126 -0.82 -10.14 -5.22
C ASP A 126 0.71 -10.08 -5.18
N GLY A 127 1.31 -9.29 -4.29
CA GLY A 127 2.76 -9.25 -4.10
C GLY A 127 3.37 -10.62 -3.77
N ARG A 128 2.73 -11.40 -2.88
CA ARG A 128 3.21 -12.76 -2.58
C ARG A 128 3.08 -13.73 -3.76
N ARG A 129 2.06 -13.54 -4.64
CA ARG A 129 1.89 -14.36 -5.84
C ARG A 129 3.00 -14.16 -6.87
N LEU A 130 3.65 -13.00 -6.86
CA LEU A 130 4.80 -12.70 -7.71
C LEU A 130 6.09 -13.34 -7.21
N ALA A 131 6.15 -13.74 -5.94
CA ALA A 131 7.33 -14.38 -5.37
C ALA A 131 7.38 -15.88 -5.69
N PHE A 132 8.59 -16.42 -5.81
CA PHE A 132 8.83 -17.85 -6.00
C PHE A 132 8.90 -18.63 -4.67
N ALA A 133 8.69 -17.97 -3.55
CA ALA A 133 8.70 -18.58 -2.22
C ALA A 133 7.44 -19.42 -1.96
N THR A 134 7.55 -20.36 -1.02
CA THR A 134 6.41 -21.15 -0.55
C THR A 134 5.45 -20.26 0.25
N GLN A 135 4.16 -20.27 -0.11
CA GLN A 135 3.16 -19.41 0.51
C GLN A 135 2.35 -20.17 1.56
N LEU A 136 2.39 -19.67 2.79
CA LEU A 136 1.61 -20.17 3.92
C LEU A 136 0.62 -19.09 4.38
N LYS A 137 -0.52 -19.53 4.91
CA LYS A 137 -1.56 -18.63 5.45
C LYS A 137 -1.99 -19.12 6.82
N TYR A 138 -2.21 -18.19 7.73
CA TYR A 138 -2.80 -18.49 9.02
C TYR A 138 -4.11 -17.71 9.23
N LYS A 139 -4.92 -18.20 10.13
CA LYS A 139 -6.22 -17.60 10.46
C LYS A 139 -6.01 -16.24 11.13
N HIS A 140 -6.84 -15.28 10.74
CA HIS A 140 -6.75 -13.89 11.16
C HIS A 140 -6.47 -13.72 12.65
N ASN A 141 -5.36 -12.98 12.93
CA ASN A 141 -4.88 -12.65 14.28
C ASN A 141 -4.70 -13.86 15.25
N ASP A 142 -4.59 -15.08 14.69
CA ASP A 142 -4.38 -16.31 15.46
C ASP A 142 -2.88 -16.65 15.53
N MET A 143 -2.25 -16.30 16.65
CA MET A 143 -0.82 -16.50 16.86
C MET A 143 -0.44 -17.97 17.05
N GLU A 144 -1.35 -18.83 17.50
CA GLU A 144 -1.09 -20.28 17.58
C GLU A 144 -1.11 -20.90 16.18
N ALA A 145 -2.01 -20.44 15.30
CA ALA A 145 -2.02 -20.82 13.90
C ALA A 145 -0.76 -20.34 13.18
N LEU A 146 -0.31 -19.11 13.42
CA LEU A 146 0.97 -18.59 12.88
C LEU A 146 2.15 -19.47 13.31
N GLU A 147 2.24 -19.84 14.57
CA GLU A 147 3.31 -20.70 15.08
C GLU A 147 3.30 -22.08 14.40
N LYS A 148 2.13 -22.68 14.21
CA LYS A 148 2.00 -23.94 13.49
C LYS A 148 2.48 -23.85 12.03
N GLU A 149 2.23 -22.72 11.37
CA GLU A 149 2.76 -22.49 10.02
C GLU A 149 4.28 -22.31 10.02
N LEU A 150 4.83 -21.57 10.99
CA LEU A 150 6.28 -21.41 11.15
C LEU A 150 7.01 -22.74 11.40
N GLN A 151 6.41 -23.65 12.16
CA GLN A 151 6.97 -24.97 12.44
C GLN A 151 7.06 -25.89 11.21
N LYS A 152 6.35 -25.57 10.12
CA LYS A 152 6.44 -26.30 8.85
C LYS A 152 7.61 -25.84 7.98
N CYS A 153 8.22 -24.70 8.33
CA CYS A 153 9.29 -24.11 7.53
C CYS A 153 10.64 -24.74 7.86
N GLU A 154 11.48 -24.94 6.85
CA GLU A 154 12.85 -25.40 7.04
C GLU A 154 13.63 -24.42 7.95
N PRO A 155 14.46 -24.93 8.88
CA PRO A 155 15.13 -24.09 9.88
C PRO A 155 15.97 -22.95 9.28
N ASP A 156 16.73 -23.22 8.24
CA ASP A 156 17.70 -22.29 7.63
C ASP A 156 17.10 -21.40 6.53
N ALA A 157 15.82 -21.61 6.16
CA ALA A 157 15.15 -20.81 5.15
C ALA A 157 14.72 -19.45 5.69
N VAL A 158 14.67 -18.45 4.83
CA VAL A 158 14.07 -17.14 5.17
C VAL A 158 12.57 -17.29 5.36
N LYS A 159 12.05 -16.73 6.43
CA LYS A 159 10.63 -16.74 6.79
C LYS A 159 10.11 -15.31 6.86
N LEU A 160 9.48 -14.85 5.79
CA LEU A 160 8.91 -13.52 5.72
C LEU A 160 7.46 -13.55 6.22
N ILE A 161 7.20 -12.95 7.37
CA ILE A 161 5.85 -12.72 7.86
C ILE A 161 5.38 -11.36 7.35
N VAL A 162 4.26 -11.33 6.63
CA VAL A 162 3.67 -10.10 6.09
C VAL A 162 2.25 -9.95 6.63
N VAL A 163 1.94 -8.79 7.20
CA VAL A 163 0.61 -8.48 7.73
C VAL A 163 0.29 -6.99 7.57
N ASP A 164 -0.98 -6.66 7.49
CA ASP A 164 -1.45 -5.28 7.66
C ASP A 164 -1.28 -4.84 9.12
N GLY A 165 -0.70 -3.67 9.35
CA GLY A 165 -0.60 -3.10 10.71
C GLY A 165 -1.96 -2.77 11.30
N VAL A 166 -2.86 -2.26 10.46
CA VAL A 166 -4.29 -2.04 10.74
C VAL A 166 -5.08 -2.65 9.58
N PHE A 167 -5.91 -3.64 9.87
CA PHE A 167 -6.72 -4.30 8.85
C PHE A 167 -7.87 -3.40 8.42
N SER A 168 -7.93 -3.04 7.14
CA SER A 168 -8.80 -1.98 6.62
C SER A 168 -10.29 -2.30 6.71
N MET A 169 -10.67 -3.57 6.61
CA MET A 169 -12.07 -4.00 6.64
C MET A 169 -12.55 -4.37 8.05
N GLU A 170 -11.68 -4.96 8.84
CA GLU A 170 -11.95 -5.40 10.21
C GLU A 170 -11.76 -4.25 11.22
N GLY A 171 -10.83 -3.33 10.96
CA GLY A 171 -10.52 -2.19 11.82
C GLY A 171 -9.72 -2.57 13.07
N ASP A 172 -9.16 -3.77 13.13
CA ASP A 172 -8.32 -4.23 14.23
C ASP A 172 -6.81 -4.15 13.89
N LEU A 173 -5.99 -4.38 14.91
CA LEU A 173 -4.53 -4.27 14.83
C LEU A 173 -3.88 -5.66 14.77
N ALA A 174 -2.81 -5.78 14.00
CA ALA A 174 -1.96 -6.95 14.03
C ALA A 174 -1.25 -7.11 15.39
N LYS A 175 -1.10 -8.34 15.84
CA LYS A 175 -0.39 -8.68 17.09
C LYS A 175 1.14 -8.76 16.87
N ILE A 176 1.74 -7.69 16.33
CA ILE A 176 3.14 -7.66 15.85
C ILE A 176 4.13 -8.05 16.94
N GLY A 177 3.98 -7.59 18.18
CA GLY A 177 4.88 -7.93 19.28
C GLY A 177 4.98 -9.42 19.59
N ARG A 178 3.94 -10.19 19.34
CA ARG A 178 3.97 -11.66 19.48
C ARG A 178 4.57 -12.35 18.26
N ALA A 179 4.40 -11.80 17.07
CA ALA A 179 4.97 -12.35 15.85
C ALA A 179 6.50 -12.17 15.78
N SER A 180 7.03 -11.05 16.30
CA SER A 180 8.46 -10.75 16.28
C SER A 180 9.29 -11.47 17.34
N CYS A 181 8.68 -12.09 18.34
CA CYS A 181 9.37 -12.81 19.43
C CYS A 181 9.53 -14.32 19.17
N ARG A 182 9.24 -14.79 17.98
CA ARG A 182 9.29 -16.20 17.59
C ARG A 182 10.11 -16.42 16.34
#